data_f17a23100ef2d9d5d923115ea955b2ff
#
_entry.id   f17a23100ef2d9d5d923115ea955b2ff
#
_cell.length_a   1.000
_cell.length_b   1.000
_cell.length_c   1.000
_cell.angle_alpha   90.00
_cell.angle_beta   90.00
_cell.angle_gamma   90.00
#
_symmetry.space_group_name_H-M   'P 1'
#
loop_
_entity.id
_entity.type
_entity.pdbx_description
1 polymer ?
#
loop_
_entity_poly.entity_id
_entity_poly.type
_entity_poly.pdbx_seq_one_letter_code
_entity_poly.pdbx_strand_id
1 'polypeptide(L)'
;HPLEVYLVRILFCLFAEDTTIFNKQQFQDYIEQRTAEDGSDLASKLQELFQVLNTSEDKRFKNLDEQLKEFPYVNGKLFEEILPMASFDTKMRLALLDCCYIDWSKISPAIFGSMFQSVMNPKERRNLGAHYTSETNILKLIKPLFLDELWAEFENIKNNKNKLTEFHKKISQLKFLDPACGCGNFLVITYRELRLLELEILRATYKNGQGVLDVSDIIWLDVDMMCGIEYEEFPARIAEVAMWLIDHQMNMLISNEFGQYFARLPLKKSAKIVHGDALEIEWQNLLNSVNTINVFAEHTNIYLVNEAPEQYGTVNVQTKTFEIHKNEKPIISNEIKFDYILGNPPFIGSKMMSQFQRNQIVKEFDNSKGSGVLDYVTGWYIKAAKYIQGTQIKAAFVSTNSIVQGEQTSILWGQMLNKYGIKIHFAHRTFKWSNEAKGNA
;
A
#
# COMPACT_ATOMS: atom_id res chain seq x y z
N HIS A 1 -10.88 4.65 16.28
CA HIS A 1 -10.63 5.31 14.99
C HIS A 1 -9.94 6.69 15.11
N PRO A 2 -10.48 7.75 15.79
CA PRO A 2 -9.82 9.05 15.80
C PRO A 2 -8.41 9.05 16.43
N LEU A 3 -8.21 8.31 17.53
CA LEU A 3 -6.89 8.20 18.17
C LEU A 3 -5.86 7.57 17.23
N GLU A 4 -6.26 6.54 16.52
CA GLU A 4 -5.42 5.81 15.58
C GLU A 4 -4.96 6.72 14.44
N VAL A 5 -5.87 7.51 13.85
CA VAL A 5 -5.52 8.47 12.79
C VAL A 5 -4.59 9.56 13.33
N TYR A 6 -4.78 10.03 14.58
CA TYR A 6 -3.85 10.95 15.22
C TYR A 6 -2.44 10.36 15.31
N LEU A 7 -2.32 9.12 15.78
CA LEU A 7 -1.02 8.45 15.92
C LEU A 7 -0.32 8.29 14.56
N VAL A 8 -1.07 7.92 13.50
CA VAL A 8 -0.51 7.82 12.14
C VAL A 8 -0.01 9.17 11.64
N ARG A 9 -0.76 10.26 11.88
CA ARG A 9 -0.35 11.62 11.48
C ARG A 9 0.89 12.09 12.21
N ILE A 10 0.97 11.83 13.51
CA ILE A 10 2.16 12.13 14.32
C ILE A 10 3.36 11.34 13.80
N LEU A 11 3.16 10.03 13.60
CA LEU A 11 4.21 9.15 13.09
C LEU A 11 4.71 9.61 11.72
N PHE A 12 3.79 10.03 10.83
CA PHE A 12 4.16 10.65 9.57
C PHE A 12 5.04 11.89 9.77
N CYS A 13 4.69 12.80 10.70
CA CYS A 13 5.46 14.01 10.96
C CYS A 13 6.87 13.70 11.47
N LEU A 14 7.02 12.72 12.37
CA LEU A 14 8.31 12.26 12.86
C LEU A 14 9.17 11.70 11.72
N PHE A 15 8.56 10.91 10.86
CA PHE A 15 9.24 10.34 9.69
C PHE A 15 9.63 11.41 8.67
N ALA A 16 8.73 12.36 8.40
CA ALA A 16 8.92 13.45 7.44
C ALA A 16 10.10 14.35 7.83
N GLU A 17 10.32 14.56 9.12
CA GLU A 17 11.44 15.33 9.66
C GLU A 17 12.79 14.66 9.38
N ASP A 18 12.89 13.36 9.67
CA ASP A 18 14.15 12.62 9.53
C ASP A 18 14.46 12.19 8.10
N THR A 19 13.48 12.28 7.21
CA THR A 19 13.63 11.92 5.79
C THR A 19 13.65 13.12 4.85
N THR A 20 13.93 14.30 5.37
CA THR A 20 14.09 15.55 4.60
C THR A 20 12.86 16.05 3.85
N ILE A 21 11.66 15.53 4.19
CA ILE A 21 10.38 16.10 3.73
C ILE A 21 10.13 17.41 4.47
N PHE A 22 10.37 17.42 5.77
CA PHE A 22 10.47 18.62 6.58
C PHE A 22 11.93 19.04 6.71
N ASN A 23 12.19 20.30 7.06
CA ASN A 23 13.51 20.74 7.46
C ASN A 23 13.93 20.03 8.75
N LYS A 24 15.23 19.90 8.96
CA LYS A 24 15.77 19.24 10.15
C LYS A 24 15.25 19.92 11.42
N GLN A 25 14.71 19.14 12.35
CA GLN A 25 14.14 19.58 13.63
C GLN A 25 12.91 20.52 13.51
N GLN A 26 12.29 20.62 12.34
CA GLN A 26 11.18 21.53 12.09
C GLN A 26 9.93 21.15 12.88
N PHE A 27 9.60 19.87 12.97
CA PHE A 27 8.47 19.36 13.74
C PHE A 27 8.77 19.43 15.24
N GLN A 28 9.97 19.02 15.65
CA GLN A 28 10.42 19.13 17.04
C GLN A 28 10.34 20.59 17.52
N ASP A 29 10.96 21.53 16.81
CA ASP A 29 10.96 22.95 17.13
C ASP A 29 9.53 23.52 17.23
N TYR A 30 8.65 23.12 16.32
CA TYR A 30 7.25 23.53 16.38
C TYR A 30 6.55 23.06 17.65
N ILE A 31 6.74 21.79 18.04
CA ILE A 31 6.16 21.25 19.28
C ILE A 31 6.78 21.92 20.51
N GLU A 32 8.10 22.09 20.56
CA GLU A 32 8.80 22.71 21.70
C GLU A 32 8.38 24.17 21.91
N GLN A 33 8.34 24.96 20.84
CA GLN A 33 8.23 26.42 20.90
C GLN A 33 6.77 26.92 20.82
N ARG A 34 5.85 26.14 20.25
CA ARG A 34 4.46 26.55 19.99
C ARG A 34 3.43 25.84 20.85
N THR A 35 3.84 24.95 21.75
CA THR A 35 2.91 24.27 22.64
C THR A 35 3.24 24.55 24.11
N ALA A 36 2.20 24.66 24.93
CA ALA A 36 2.35 24.84 26.38
C ALA A 36 2.96 23.60 27.03
N GLU A 37 3.80 23.79 28.05
CA GLU A 37 4.49 22.71 28.78
C GLU A 37 3.54 21.67 29.39
N ASP A 38 2.34 22.09 29.77
CA ASP A 38 1.29 21.23 30.32
C ASP A 38 0.54 20.41 29.28
N GLY A 39 0.80 20.63 27.98
CA GLY A 39 0.19 19.93 26.86
C GLY A 39 -1.25 20.36 26.54
N SER A 40 -1.79 21.37 27.24
CA SER A 40 -3.21 21.79 27.15
C SER A 40 -3.62 22.26 25.74
N ASP A 41 -2.71 22.83 24.98
CA ASP A 41 -2.93 23.33 23.61
C ASP A 41 -2.34 22.44 22.51
N LEU A 42 -1.67 21.34 22.86
CA LEU A 42 -1.01 20.45 21.89
C LEU A 42 -1.97 19.94 20.80
N ALA A 43 -3.22 19.61 21.18
CA ALA A 43 -4.22 19.14 20.22
C ALA A 43 -4.55 20.19 19.16
N SER A 44 -4.75 21.45 19.58
CA SER A 44 -5.06 22.55 18.64
C SER A 44 -3.87 22.85 17.73
N LYS A 45 -2.67 22.81 18.24
CA LYS A 45 -1.44 23.04 17.48
C LYS A 45 -1.18 21.93 16.45
N LEU A 46 -1.42 20.67 16.81
CA LEU A 46 -1.35 19.56 15.85
C LEU A 46 -2.44 19.68 14.77
N GLN A 47 -3.66 20.10 15.10
CA GLN A 47 -4.70 20.33 14.09
C GLN A 47 -4.33 21.47 13.14
N GLU A 48 -3.77 22.57 13.63
CA GLU A 48 -3.27 23.65 12.77
C GLU A 48 -2.21 23.13 11.78
N LEU A 49 -1.25 22.33 12.28
CA LEU A 49 -0.23 21.70 11.43
C LEU A 49 -0.85 20.75 10.40
N PHE A 50 -1.75 19.85 10.81
CA PHE A 50 -2.39 18.91 9.89
C PHE A 50 -3.19 19.61 8.79
N GLN A 51 -3.83 20.74 9.11
CA GLN A 51 -4.51 21.56 8.13
C GLN A 51 -3.54 22.19 7.14
N VAL A 52 -2.39 22.67 7.60
CA VAL A 52 -1.33 23.22 6.73
C VAL A 52 -0.79 22.15 5.78
N LEU A 53 -0.50 20.94 6.28
CA LEU A 53 -0.03 19.83 5.47
C LEU A 53 -1.06 19.38 4.41
N ASN A 54 -2.35 19.62 4.66
CA ASN A 54 -3.45 19.32 3.74
C ASN A 54 -3.80 20.47 2.80
N THR A 55 -3.20 21.65 2.96
CA THR A 55 -3.56 22.85 2.19
C THR A 55 -2.40 23.29 1.31
N SER A 56 -2.63 23.36 -0.02
CA SER A 56 -1.62 23.86 -0.96
C SER A 56 -1.22 25.29 -0.62
N GLU A 57 0.03 25.65 -0.87
CA GLU A 57 0.62 26.92 -0.45
C GLU A 57 -0.17 28.14 -0.95
N ASP A 58 -0.68 28.09 -2.19
CA ASP A 58 -1.49 29.14 -2.81
C ASP A 58 -2.86 29.35 -2.12
N LYS A 59 -3.34 28.36 -1.38
CA LYS A 59 -4.64 28.40 -0.66
C LYS A 59 -4.52 28.68 0.82
N ARG A 60 -3.30 28.81 1.35
CA ARG A 60 -3.07 29.08 2.77
C ARG A 60 -3.42 30.51 3.15
N PHE A 61 -3.83 30.69 4.40
CA PHE A 61 -4.09 32.03 4.93
C PHE A 61 -2.82 32.87 4.99
N LYS A 62 -2.91 34.15 4.63
CA LYS A 62 -1.77 35.09 4.62
C LYS A 62 -1.19 35.35 6.01
N ASN A 63 -2.03 35.29 7.04
CA ASN A 63 -1.67 35.53 8.45
C ASN A 63 -1.31 34.25 9.23
N LEU A 64 -0.95 33.18 8.52
CA LEU A 64 -0.48 31.94 9.15
C LEU A 64 0.82 32.20 9.93
N ASP A 65 1.02 31.46 11.03
CA ASP A 65 2.28 31.48 11.80
C ASP A 65 3.48 31.17 10.87
N GLU A 66 4.62 31.86 11.11
CA GLU A 66 5.78 31.74 10.23
C GLU A 66 6.35 30.32 10.19
N GLN A 67 6.42 29.64 11.35
CA GLN A 67 6.88 28.25 11.38
C GLN A 67 5.93 27.32 10.63
N LEU A 68 4.62 27.55 10.70
CA LEU A 68 3.64 26.75 9.95
C LEU A 68 3.73 26.98 8.44
N LYS A 69 4.10 28.18 7.98
CA LYS A 69 4.28 28.47 6.55
C LYS A 69 5.38 27.65 5.90
N GLU A 70 6.41 27.29 6.66
CA GLU A 70 7.56 26.55 6.18
C GLU A 70 7.28 25.06 5.93
N PHE A 71 6.19 24.51 6.51
CA PHE A 71 5.83 23.12 6.27
C PHE A 71 5.34 22.91 4.84
N PRO A 72 5.78 21.85 4.15
CA PRO A 72 5.37 21.58 2.78
C PRO A 72 3.91 21.16 2.68
N TYR A 73 3.33 21.26 1.49
CA TYR A 73 2.06 20.63 1.16
C TYR A 73 2.28 19.16 0.83
N VAL A 74 1.68 18.26 1.61
CA VAL A 74 1.89 16.82 1.45
C VAL A 74 0.94 16.20 0.44
N ASN A 75 -0.28 16.74 0.31
CA ASN A 75 -1.34 16.22 -0.57
C ASN A 75 -1.60 14.72 -0.43
N GLY A 76 -2.49 14.35 0.44
CA GLY A 76 -2.89 12.96 0.60
C GLY A 76 -4.09 12.84 1.51
N LYS A 77 -4.85 11.76 1.39
CA LYS A 77 -6.03 11.49 2.21
C LYS A 77 -5.73 11.44 3.71
N LEU A 78 -4.45 11.30 4.09
CA LEU A 78 -4.03 11.20 5.49
C LEU A 78 -4.49 12.38 6.35
N PHE A 79 -4.43 13.60 5.83
CA PHE A 79 -4.75 14.83 6.57
C PHE A 79 -6.14 15.40 6.22
N GLU A 80 -6.90 14.76 5.33
CA GLU A 80 -8.17 15.28 4.81
C GLU A 80 -9.29 15.28 5.86
N GLU A 81 -9.35 14.24 6.70
CA GLU A 81 -10.40 14.08 7.69
C GLU A 81 -10.21 15.04 8.87
N ILE A 82 -11.29 15.72 9.28
CA ILE A 82 -11.33 16.54 10.49
C ILE A 82 -11.56 15.62 11.70
N LEU A 83 -10.57 15.51 12.56
CA LEU A 83 -10.65 14.67 13.75
C LEU A 83 -11.26 15.43 14.93
N PRO A 84 -11.97 14.73 15.84
CA PRO A 84 -12.32 15.28 17.13
C PRO A 84 -11.06 15.76 17.89
N MET A 85 -11.18 16.85 18.63
CA MET A 85 -10.05 17.38 19.39
C MET A 85 -9.61 16.39 20.46
N ALA A 86 -8.35 15.99 20.41
CA ALA A 86 -7.75 15.12 21.42
C ALA A 86 -7.46 15.91 22.70
N SER A 87 -7.12 15.24 23.79
CA SER A 87 -6.64 15.84 25.01
C SER A 87 -5.26 15.28 25.35
N PHE A 88 -4.31 16.15 25.60
CA PHE A 88 -2.95 15.80 25.96
C PHE A 88 -2.60 16.36 27.32
N ASP A 89 -1.71 15.69 28.03
CA ASP A 89 -1.11 16.14 29.28
C ASP A 89 0.40 16.34 29.12
N THR A 90 1.05 16.82 30.16
CA THR A 90 2.51 17.02 30.22
C THR A 90 3.28 15.74 29.83
N LYS A 91 2.83 14.56 30.32
CA LYS A 91 3.53 13.29 30.04
C LYS A 91 3.42 12.91 28.57
N MET A 92 2.26 13.11 27.96
CA MET A 92 2.04 12.82 26.53
C MET A 92 2.86 13.77 25.65
N ARG A 93 2.93 15.06 26.01
CA ARG A 93 3.77 16.03 25.31
C ARG A 93 5.26 15.65 25.40
N LEU A 94 5.75 15.31 26.58
CA LEU A 94 7.13 14.86 26.76
C LEU A 94 7.43 13.58 25.98
N ALA A 95 6.52 12.60 26.00
CA ALA A 95 6.66 11.38 25.21
C ALA A 95 6.74 11.65 23.70
N LEU A 96 5.98 12.64 23.19
CA LEU A 96 6.08 13.05 21.79
C LEU A 96 7.45 13.67 21.50
N LEU A 97 7.96 14.53 22.36
CA LEU A 97 9.30 15.12 22.24
C LEU A 97 10.40 14.05 22.32
N ASP A 98 10.26 13.06 23.21
CA ASP A 98 11.18 11.91 23.27
C ASP A 98 11.20 11.14 21.94
N CYS A 99 10.05 11.02 21.25
CA CYS A 99 10.00 10.41 19.93
C CYS A 99 10.73 11.23 18.86
N CYS A 100 10.81 12.56 18.97
CA CYS A 100 11.56 13.41 18.03
C CYS A 100 13.08 13.20 18.10
N TYR A 101 13.62 12.61 19.17
CA TYR A 101 15.05 12.28 19.29
C TYR A 101 15.44 10.94 18.64
N ILE A 102 14.46 10.17 18.15
CA ILE A 102 14.70 8.88 17.47
C ILE A 102 14.93 9.15 16.00
N ASP A 103 15.94 8.53 15.41
CA ASP A 103 16.19 8.61 13.96
C ASP A 103 15.20 7.70 13.20
N TRP A 104 14.08 8.25 12.77
CA TRP A 104 13.02 7.55 12.05
C TRP A 104 13.42 7.17 10.61
N SER A 105 14.43 7.81 10.04
CA SER A 105 14.92 7.49 8.69
C SER A 105 15.41 6.05 8.56
N LYS A 106 15.85 5.45 9.66
CA LYS A 106 16.37 4.08 9.74
C LYS A 106 15.31 3.04 10.08
N ILE A 107 14.11 3.46 10.43
CA ILE A 107 13.02 2.58 10.84
C ILE A 107 12.26 2.15 9.59
N SER A 108 12.12 0.83 9.39
CA SER A 108 11.30 0.30 8.29
C SER A 108 9.82 0.63 8.51
N PRO A 109 9.11 1.20 7.51
CA PRO A 109 7.67 1.43 7.61
C PRO A 109 6.84 0.16 7.89
N ALA A 110 7.38 -1.02 7.63
CA ALA A 110 6.74 -2.29 7.99
C ALA A 110 6.52 -2.44 9.50
N ILE A 111 7.28 -1.73 10.35
CA ILE A 111 7.09 -1.79 11.81
C ILE A 111 5.75 -1.18 12.26
N PHE A 112 5.16 -0.30 11.45
CA PHE A 112 3.89 0.34 11.77
C PHE A 112 2.78 -0.69 12.01
N GLY A 113 2.72 -1.74 11.20
CA GLY A 113 1.80 -2.84 11.42
C GLY A 113 1.94 -3.49 12.80
N SER A 114 3.17 -3.69 13.30
CA SER A 114 3.40 -4.27 14.62
C SER A 114 3.04 -3.29 15.75
N MET A 115 3.33 -2.01 15.58
CA MET A 115 2.97 -0.97 16.56
C MET A 115 1.45 -0.87 16.72
N PHE A 116 0.72 -0.82 15.60
CA PHE A 116 -0.75 -0.78 15.64
C PHE A 116 -1.36 -2.05 16.20
N GLN A 117 -0.83 -3.21 15.85
CA GLN A 117 -1.28 -4.46 16.44
C GLN A 117 -1.10 -4.47 17.98
N SER A 118 -0.10 -3.79 18.51
CA SER A 118 0.12 -3.68 19.95
C SER A 118 -0.93 -2.84 20.68
N VAL A 119 -1.54 -1.89 19.98
CA VAL A 119 -2.58 -0.98 20.51
C VAL A 119 -3.99 -1.59 20.39
N MET A 120 -4.20 -2.51 19.44
CA MET A 120 -5.49 -3.17 19.23
C MET A 120 -5.90 -4.04 20.43
N ASN A 121 -7.19 -4.08 20.71
CA ASN A 121 -7.75 -4.98 21.72
C ASN A 121 -7.43 -6.46 21.38
N PRO A 122 -6.85 -7.24 22.31
CA PRO A 122 -6.47 -8.64 22.04
C PRO A 122 -7.61 -9.54 21.57
N LYS A 123 -8.87 -9.25 21.97
CA LYS A 123 -10.06 -10.00 21.52
C LYS A 123 -10.41 -9.67 20.06
N GLU A 124 -10.39 -8.40 19.71
CA GLU A 124 -10.64 -7.95 18.33
C GLU A 124 -9.58 -8.49 17.38
N ARG A 125 -8.31 -8.35 17.75
CA ARG A 125 -7.18 -8.91 17.00
C ARG A 125 -7.35 -10.41 16.70
N ARG A 126 -7.77 -11.21 17.71
CA ARG A 126 -8.01 -12.65 17.54
C ARG A 126 -9.20 -12.92 16.63
N ASN A 127 -10.27 -12.15 16.75
CA ASN A 127 -11.48 -12.31 15.94
C ASN A 127 -11.24 -11.96 14.47
N LEU A 128 -10.38 -11.00 14.20
CA LEU A 128 -10.00 -10.59 12.85
C LEU A 128 -8.95 -11.50 12.23
N GLY A 129 -8.33 -12.41 13.01
CA GLY A 129 -7.20 -13.21 12.54
C GLY A 129 -5.98 -12.38 12.14
N ALA A 130 -5.92 -11.11 12.61
CA ALA A 130 -4.89 -10.16 12.26
C ALA A 130 -3.56 -10.52 12.95
N HIS A 131 -2.61 -11.02 12.18
CA HIS A 131 -1.27 -11.37 12.64
C HIS A 131 -0.22 -10.59 11.87
N TYR A 132 0.55 -9.78 12.59
CA TYR A 132 1.72 -9.14 12.01
C TYR A 132 2.71 -10.17 11.47
N THR A 133 3.18 -9.94 10.26
CA THR A 133 4.18 -10.80 9.63
C THR A 133 5.54 -10.11 9.65
N SER A 134 6.50 -10.72 10.34
CA SER A 134 7.87 -10.20 10.39
C SER A 134 8.56 -10.23 9.02
N GLU A 135 9.50 -9.32 8.81
CA GLU A 135 10.30 -9.24 7.58
C GLU A 135 10.93 -10.60 7.22
N THR A 136 11.51 -11.28 8.19
CA THR A 136 12.11 -12.62 8.00
C THR A 136 11.11 -13.62 7.41
N ASN A 137 9.84 -13.57 7.84
CA ASN A 137 8.81 -14.48 7.35
C ASN A 137 8.28 -14.05 5.98
N ILE A 138 8.22 -12.74 5.69
CA ILE A 138 7.87 -12.22 4.37
C ILE A 138 8.93 -12.67 3.36
N LEU A 139 10.21 -12.51 3.67
CA LEU A 139 11.32 -12.93 2.81
C LEU A 139 11.32 -14.43 2.51
N LYS A 140 10.91 -15.29 3.45
CA LYS A 140 10.72 -16.72 3.19
C LYS A 140 9.70 -17.00 2.08
N LEU A 141 8.70 -16.13 1.92
CA LEU A 141 7.68 -16.28 0.91
C LEU A 141 8.09 -15.65 -0.42
N ILE A 142 8.56 -14.39 -0.42
CA ILE A 142 8.83 -13.66 -1.66
C ILE A 142 10.10 -14.11 -2.38
N LYS A 143 11.12 -14.59 -1.65
CA LYS A 143 12.36 -15.10 -2.26
C LYS A 143 12.08 -16.23 -3.25
N PRO A 144 11.52 -17.38 -2.86
CA PRO A 144 11.25 -18.47 -3.79
C PRO A 144 10.10 -18.17 -4.75
N LEU A 145 9.23 -17.17 -4.47
CA LEU A 145 8.13 -16.82 -5.35
C LEU A 145 8.62 -16.12 -6.63
N PHE A 146 9.51 -15.14 -6.50
CA PHE A 146 10.04 -14.36 -7.63
C PHE A 146 11.42 -13.73 -7.39
N LEU A 147 11.78 -13.39 -6.16
CA LEU A 147 12.93 -12.52 -5.90
C LEU A 147 14.25 -13.19 -6.24
N ASP A 148 14.43 -14.49 -5.89
CA ASP A 148 15.64 -15.25 -6.21
C ASP A 148 15.81 -15.40 -7.74
N GLU A 149 14.72 -15.57 -8.49
CA GLU A 149 14.73 -15.65 -9.96
C GLU A 149 15.16 -14.31 -10.58
N LEU A 150 14.65 -13.18 -10.08
CA LEU A 150 15.03 -11.86 -10.57
C LEU A 150 16.49 -11.52 -10.27
N TRP A 151 16.99 -11.84 -9.08
CA TRP A 151 18.41 -11.66 -8.74
C TRP A 151 19.32 -12.54 -9.60
N ALA A 152 18.95 -13.79 -9.84
CA ALA A 152 19.73 -14.68 -10.71
C ALA A 152 19.76 -14.16 -12.16
N GLU A 153 18.65 -13.64 -12.67
CA GLU A 153 18.59 -13.01 -14.01
C GLU A 153 19.51 -11.78 -14.06
N PHE A 154 19.44 -10.89 -13.07
CA PHE A 154 20.34 -9.73 -12.96
C PHE A 154 21.82 -10.14 -12.99
N GLU A 155 22.23 -11.09 -12.15
CA GLU A 155 23.62 -11.57 -12.09
C GLU A 155 24.14 -12.08 -13.44
N ASN A 156 23.28 -12.75 -14.22
CA ASN A 156 23.63 -13.25 -15.53
C ASN A 156 23.81 -12.17 -16.60
N ILE A 157 23.15 -11.01 -16.44
CA ILE A 157 23.12 -9.95 -17.46
C ILE A 157 23.86 -8.66 -17.03
N LYS A 158 24.31 -8.54 -15.79
CA LYS A 158 24.86 -7.28 -15.20
C LYS A 158 25.98 -6.62 -15.99
N ASN A 159 26.67 -7.35 -16.85
CA ASN A 159 27.73 -6.83 -17.72
C ASN A 159 27.23 -6.40 -19.11
N ASN A 160 25.93 -6.49 -19.41
CA ASN A 160 25.35 -6.14 -20.69
C ASN A 160 24.30 -5.01 -20.54
N LYS A 161 24.68 -3.79 -20.90
CA LYS A 161 23.86 -2.60 -20.71
C LYS A 161 22.48 -2.69 -21.40
N ASN A 162 22.40 -3.24 -22.61
CA ASN A 162 21.12 -3.34 -23.33
C ASN A 162 20.17 -4.32 -22.60
N LYS A 163 20.69 -5.48 -22.19
CA LYS A 163 19.89 -6.45 -21.46
C LYS A 163 19.47 -5.92 -20.07
N LEU A 164 20.33 -5.12 -19.40
CA LEU A 164 19.96 -4.45 -18.16
C LEU A 164 18.80 -3.48 -18.35
N THR A 165 18.80 -2.71 -19.44
CA THR A 165 17.70 -1.79 -19.75
C THR A 165 16.39 -2.54 -20.01
N GLU A 166 16.44 -3.63 -20.77
CA GLU A 166 15.28 -4.50 -21.02
C GLU A 166 14.75 -5.13 -19.71
N PHE A 167 15.66 -5.59 -18.87
CA PHE A 167 15.32 -6.17 -17.56
C PHE A 167 14.74 -5.13 -16.61
N HIS A 168 15.30 -3.93 -16.56
CA HIS A 168 14.75 -2.82 -15.78
C HIS A 168 13.32 -2.49 -16.23
N LYS A 169 13.09 -2.41 -17.54
CA LYS A 169 11.75 -2.24 -18.10
C LYS A 169 10.82 -3.39 -17.71
N LYS A 170 11.29 -4.64 -17.77
CA LYS A 170 10.51 -5.81 -17.36
C LYS A 170 10.07 -5.69 -15.89
N ILE A 171 10.98 -5.40 -14.97
CA ILE A 171 10.63 -5.34 -13.54
C ILE A 171 9.74 -4.13 -13.19
N SER A 172 9.84 -3.02 -13.93
CA SER A 172 8.99 -1.84 -13.73
C SER A 172 7.54 -2.05 -14.15
N GLN A 173 7.26 -3.10 -14.93
CA GLN A 173 5.91 -3.44 -15.42
C GLN A 173 5.19 -4.47 -14.54
N LEU A 174 5.90 -5.10 -13.59
CA LEU A 174 5.32 -6.09 -12.70
C LEU A 174 4.20 -5.50 -11.83
N LYS A 175 3.14 -6.29 -11.60
CA LYS A 175 2.03 -5.91 -10.73
C LYS A 175 1.82 -6.97 -9.65
N PHE A 176 1.66 -6.51 -8.44
CA PHE A 176 1.55 -7.35 -7.24
C PHE A 176 0.22 -7.12 -6.54
N LEU A 177 -0.38 -8.21 -6.04
CA LEU A 177 -1.61 -8.17 -5.23
C LEU A 177 -1.36 -8.84 -3.88
N ASP A 178 -1.68 -8.12 -2.81
CA ASP A 178 -1.91 -8.70 -1.48
C ASP A 178 -3.40 -8.58 -1.13
N PRO A 179 -4.17 -9.68 -1.22
CA PRO A 179 -5.63 -9.64 -0.99
C PRO A 179 -6.03 -9.69 0.50
N ALA A 180 -5.10 -9.47 1.42
CA ALA A 180 -5.33 -9.33 2.85
C ALA A 180 -4.16 -8.55 3.47
N CYS A 181 -3.93 -7.33 2.96
CA CYS A 181 -2.65 -6.66 3.15
C CYS A 181 -2.42 -6.11 4.57
N GLY A 182 -3.44 -6.00 5.41
CA GLY A 182 -3.32 -5.40 6.72
C GLY A 182 -2.73 -3.99 6.60
N CYS A 183 -1.69 -3.72 7.38
CA CYS A 183 -0.93 -2.47 7.31
C CYS A 183 0.11 -2.44 6.16
N GLY A 184 0.03 -3.33 5.19
CA GLY A 184 0.83 -3.31 3.97
C GLY A 184 2.21 -3.98 4.08
N ASN A 185 2.51 -4.74 5.12
CA ASN A 185 3.87 -5.27 5.36
C ASN A 185 4.45 -6.07 4.19
N PHE A 186 3.66 -6.96 3.59
CA PHE A 186 4.10 -7.72 2.42
C PHE A 186 4.42 -6.81 1.23
N LEU A 187 3.57 -5.82 0.98
CA LEU A 187 3.75 -4.85 -0.11
C LEU A 187 4.99 -3.98 0.13
N VAL A 188 5.17 -3.47 1.36
CA VAL A 188 6.33 -2.65 1.76
C VAL A 188 7.65 -3.40 1.55
N ILE A 189 7.75 -4.63 2.05
CA ILE A 189 8.98 -5.41 1.93
C ILE A 189 9.20 -5.85 0.47
N THR A 190 8.16 -6.26 -0.25
CA THR A 190 8.23 -6.58 -1.68
C THR A 190 8.75 -5.39 -2.48
N TYR A 191 8.19 -4.21 -2.26
CA TYR A 191 8.59 -2.99 -2.94
C TYR A 191 10.04 -2.61 -2.62
N ARG A 192 10.43 -2.65 -1.35
CA ARG A 192 11.82 -2.38 -0.92
C ARG A 192 12.82 -3.30 -1.63
N GLU A 193 12.56 -4.60 -1.65
CA GLU A 193 13.48 -5.57 -2.29
C GLU A 193 13.61 -5.32 -3.81
N LEU A 194 12.51 -4.96 -4.48
CA LEU A 194 12.54 -4.59 -5.90
C LEU A 194 13.30 -3.28 -6.13
N ARG A 195 13.16 -2.28 -5.26
CA ARG A 195 13.90 -1.01 -5.33
C ARG A 195 15.40 -1.20 -5.05
N LEU A 196 15.76 -2.15 -4.18
CA LEU A 196 17.18 -2.54 -3.98
C LEU A 196 17.74 -3.21 -5.25
N LEU A 197 16.97 -4.05 -5.92
CA LEU A 197 17.36 -4.62 -7.21
C LEU A 197 17.49 -3.52 -8.29
N GLU A 198 16.57 -2.57 -8.33
CA GLU A 198 16.65 -1.40 -9.21
C GLU A 198 17.94 -0.60 -8.97
N LEU A 199 18.30 -0.36 -7.70
CA LEU A 199 19.55 0.34 -7.35
C LEU A 199 20.77 -0.40 -7.92
N GLU A 200 20.84 -1.73 -7.84
CA GLU A 200 21.95 -2.51 -8.41
C GLU A 200 21.96 -2.45 -9.94
N ILE A 201 20.80 -2.44 -10.59
CA ILE A 201 20.69 -2.21 -12.05
C ILE A 201 21.23 -0.83 -12.41
N LEU A 202 20.88 0.21 -11.67
CA LEU A 202 21.35 1.57 -11.89
C LEU A 202 22.85 1.69 -11.67
N ARG A 203 23.40 1.07 -10.62
CA ARG A 203 24.86 0.99 -10.37
C ARG A 203 25.59 0.33 -11.54
N ALA A 204 25.07 -0.76 -12.06
CA ALA A 204 25.66 -1.48 -13.18
C ALA A 204 25.56 -0.70 -14.51
N THR A 205 24.49 0.08 -14.68
CA THR A 205 24.21 0.85 -15.91
C THR A 205 24.98 2.17 -15.95
N TYR A 206 25.05 2.89 -14.82
CA TYR A 206 25.60 4.25 -14.67
C TYR A 206 26.81 4.26 -13.73
N LYS A 207 27.91 3.66 -14.15
CA LYS A 207 29.14 3.59 -13.36
C LYS A 207 29.59 4.98 -12.91
N ASN A 208 29.73 5.18 -11.60
CA ASN A 208 30.14 6.45 -10.97
C ASN A 208 29.23 7.66 -11.27
N GLY A 209 27.93 7.45 -11.53
CA GLY A 209 26.98 8.53 -11.81
C GLY A 209 27.16 9.24 -13.17
N GLN A 210 28.06 8.74 -14.03
CA GLN A 210 28.30 9.35 -15.32
C GLN A 210 27.08 9.20 -16.25
N GLY A 211 26.60 10.34 -16.76
CA GLY A 211 25.48 10.38 -17.72
C GLY A 211 24.10 10.49 -17.10
N VAL A 212 23.97 10.63 -15.78
CA VAL A 212 22.71 10.91 -15.10
C VAL A 212 22.56 12.42 -14.96
N LEU A 213 21.63 13.01 -15.72
CA LEU A 213 21.28 14.44 -15.63
C LEU A 213 20.20 14.67 -14.57
N ASP A 214 19.24 13.78 -14.49
CA ASP A 214 18.17 13.81 -13.52
C ASP A 214 17.90 12.36 -13.01
N VAL A 215 17.94 12.18 -11.70
CA VAL A 215 17.67 10.88 -11.06
C VAL A 215 16.21 10.44 -11.29
N SER A 216 15.28 11.37 -11.46
CA SER A 216 13.88 11.06 -11.73
C SER A 216 13.67 10.28 -13.04
N ASP A 217 14.52 10.49 -14.03
CA ASP A 217 14.41 9.85 -15.35
C ASP A 217 14.85 8.38 -15.33
N ILE A 218 15.66 8.00 -14.34
CA ILE A 218 16.24 6.66 -14.26
C ILE A 218 15.51 5.75 -13.26
N ILE A 219 14.67 6.29 -12.40
CA ILE A 219 13.84 5.52 -11.45
C ILE A 219 12.53 5.15 -12.14
N TRP A 220 12.37 3.86 -12.47
CA TRP A 220 11.20 3.38 -13.20
C TRP A 220 10.20 2.63 -12.34
N LEU A 221 10.62 2.09 -11.18
CA LEU A 221 9.71 1.45 -10.25
C LEU A 221 8.92 2.51 -9.46
N ASP A 222 7.62 2.28 -9.33
CA ASP A 222 6.71 3.16 -8.63
C ASP A 222 5.73 2.34 -7.76
N VAL A 223 5.21 2.95 -6.71
CA VAL A 223 4.27 2.30 -5.79
C VAL A 223 2.96 1.85 -6.44
N ASP A 224 2.61 2.38 -7.62
CA ASP A 224 1.44 1.98 -8.39
C ASP A 224 1.48 0.51 -8.88
N MET A 225 2.65 -0.14 -8.79
CA MET A 225 2.81 -1.57 -9.03
C MET A 225 2.23 -2.44 -7.92
N MET A 226 1.96 -1.86 -6.75
CA MET A 226 1.49 -2.53 -5.55
C MET A 226 -0.01 -2.32 -5.34
N CYS A 227 -0.75 -3.43 -5.22
CA CYS A 227 -2.17 -3.41 -4.94
C CYS A 227 -2.46 -4.22 -3.67
N GLY A 228 -3.29 -3.67 -2.77
CA GLY A 228 -3.73 -4.34 -1.56
C GLY A 228 -5.24 -4.29 -1.40
N ILE A 229 -5.81 -5.31 -0.77
CA ILE A 229 -7.19 -5.29 -0.28
C ILE A 229 -7.13 -5.49 1.23
N GLU A 230 -7.82 -4.65 1.97
CA GLU A 230 -7.92 -4.77 3.42
C GLU A 230 -9.36 -4.56 3.88
N TYR A 231 -9.81 -5.45 4.76
CA TYR A 231 -11.18 -5.45 5.27
C TYR A 231 -11.47 -4.28 6.22
N GLU A 232 -10.48 -3.92 7.02
CA GLU A 232 -10.59 -2.80 7.97
C GLU A 232 -10.05 -1.51 7.37
N GLU A 233 -10.81 -0.43 7.49
CA GLU A 233 -10.44 0.87 6.90
C GLU A 233 -9.12 1.42 7.44
N PHE A 234 -8.91 1.29 8.74
CA PHE A 234 -7.75 1.90 9.38
C PHE A 234 -6.42 1.22 8.99
N PRO A 235 -6.24 -0.12 9.03
CA PRO A 235 -5.05 -0.76 8.47
C PRO A 235 -4.83 -0.44 6.98
N ALA A 236 -5.91 -0.33 6.19
CA ALA A 236 -5.80 0.07 4.78
C ALA A 236 -5.15 1.46 4.61
N ARG A 237 -5.56 2.44 5.43
CA ARG A 237 -4.95 3.78 5.44
C ARG A 237 -3.49 3.77 5.89
N ILE A 238 -3.15 2.93 6.87
CA ILE A 238 -1.74 2.74 7.28
C ILE A 238 -0.92 2.18 6.13
N ALA A 239 -1.45 1.18 5.41
CA ALA A 239 -0.78 0.59 4.28
C ALA A 239 -0.46 1.62 3.18
N GLU A 240 -1.40 2.54 2.88
CA GLU A 240 -1.15 3.65 1.94
C GLU A 240 0.02 4.52 2.38
N VAL A 241 0.05 4.91 3.66
CA VAL A 241 1.13 5.74 4.23
C VAL A 241 2.45 4.98 4.25
N ALA A 242 2.45 3.72 4.70
CA ALA A 242 3.65 2.89 4.76
C ALA A 242 4.28 2.68 3.37
N MET A 243 3.45 2.49 2.35
CA MET A 243 3.92 2.38 0.96
C MET A 243 4.55 3.67 0.46
N TRP A 244 3.96 4.80 0.80
CA TRP A 244 4.56 6.07 0.44
C TRP A 244 5.88 6.34 1.18
N LEU A 245 5.96 6.03 2.46
CA LEU A 245 7.18 6.21 3.25
C LEU A 245 8.32 5.32 2.75
N ILE A 246 8.05 4.07 2.38
CA ILE A 246 9.09 3.20 1.79
C ILE A 246 9.53 3.70 0.42
N ASP A 247 8.63 4.22 -0.42
CA ASP A 247 9.02 4.83 -1.69
C ASP A 247 9.96 6.01 -1.47
N HIS A 248 9.62 6.88 -0.52
CA HIS A 248 10.47 8.02 -0.18
C HIS A 248 11.84 7.58 0.35
N GLN A 249 11.90 6.61 1.27
CA GLN A 249 13.19 6.06 1.75
C GLN A 249 14.04 5.51 0.59
N MET A 250 13.44 4.77 -0.33
CA MET A 250 14.16 4.24 -1.49
C MET A 250 14.61 5.33 -2.46
N ASN A 251 13.80 6.37 -2.65
CA ASN A 251 14.18 7.53 -3.44
C ASN A 251 15.37 8.28 -2.82
N MET A 252 15.37 8.46 -1.49
CA MET A 252 16.50 9.04 -0.76
C MET A 252 17.77 8.19 -0.87
N LEU A 253 17.64 6.86 -0.79
CA LEU A 253 18.78 5.94 -0.96
C LEU A 253 19.42 6.11 -2.33
N ILE A 254 18.62 6.11 -3.41
CA ILE A 254 19.11 6.31 -4.78
C ILE A 254 19.66 7.75 -4.95
N SER A 255 18.99 8.75 -4.41
CA SER A 255 19.43 10.14 -4.43
C SER A 255 20.84 10.32 -3.82
N ASN A 256 21.07 9.70 -2.68
CA ASN A 256 22.37 9.74 -2.01
C ASN A 256 23.47 9.04 -2.84
N GLU A 257 23.14 7.94 -3.51
CA GLU A 257 24.09 7.24 -4.37
C GLU A 257 24.53 8.07 -5.58
N PHE A 258 23.59 8.81 -6.19
CA PHE A 258 23.85 9.61 -7.41
C PHE A 258 24.13 11.09 -7.13
N GLY A 259 24.11 11.50 -5.85
CA GLY A 259 24.42 12.88 -5.45
C GLY A 259 23.38 13.91 -5.88
N GLN A 260 22.14 13.51 -6.07
CA GLN A 260 21.01 14.36 -6.47
C GLN A 260 19.81 14.13 -5.56
N TYR A 261 19.14 15.22 -5.15
CA TYR A 261 17.93 15.12 -4.34
C TYR A 261 16.71 14.82 -5.24
N PHE A 262 15.98 13.78 -4.89
CA PHE A 262 14.71 13.41 -5.54
C PHE A 262 13.65 13.02 -4.52
N ALA A 263 12.56 13.78 -4.46
CA ALA A 263 11.38 13.45 -3.69
C ALA A 263 10.12 13.58 -4.55
N ARG A 264 9.23 12.59 -4.45
CA ARG A 264 7.92 12.61 -5.15
C ARG A 264 6.87 13.32 -4.30
N LEU A 265 6.91 14.66 -4.28
CA LEU A 265 5.90 15.49 -3.65
C LEU A 265 5.23 16.40 -4.70
N PRO A 266 3.94 16.69 -4.58
CA PRO A 266 2.92 16.07 -3.74
C PRO A 266 2.63 14.61 -4.12
N LEU A 267 2.00 13.84 -3.22
CA LEU A 267 1.72 12.41 -3.38
C LEU A 267 0.68 12.14 -4.49
N LYS A 268 1.11 12.25 -5.74
CA LYS A 268 0.22 12.07 -6.92
C LYS A 268 -0.06 10.62 -7.24
N LYS A 269 0.87 9.73 -6.93
CA LYS A 269 0.74 8.30 -7.09
C LYS A 269 0.83 7.63 -5.74
N SER A 270 -0.07 6.70 -5.48
CA SER A 270 -0.09 5.85 -4.29
C SER A 270 -0.23 4.40 -4.70
N ALA A 271 0.20 3.49 -3.83
CA ALA A 271 -0.20 2.11 -3.93
C ALA A 271 -1.73 2.02 -3.93
N LYS A 272 -2.28 1.09 -4.71
CA LYS A 272 -3.73 0.93 -4.79
C LYS A 272 -4.21 0.07 -3.63
N ILE A 273 -4.49 0.68 -2.50
CA ILE A 273 -5.07 0.00 -1.35
C ILE A 273 -6.59 0.19 -1.36
N VAL A 274 -7.32 -0.92 -1.38
CA VAL A 274 -8.79 -0.93 -1.43
C VAL A 274 -9.34 -1.42 -0.10
N HIS A 275 -10.13 -0.60 0.57
CA HIS A 275 -10.90 -1.01 1.73
C HIS A 275 -12.09 -1.84 1.27
N GLY A 276 -12.18 -3.10 1.72
CA GLY A 276 -13.29 -4.00 1.41
C GLY A 276 -12.96 -5.47 1.60
N ASP A 277 -13.94 -6.31 1.32
CA ASP A 277 -13.84 -7.75 1.48
C ASP A 277 -13.21 -8.41 0.23
N ALA A 278 -12.03 -9.00 0.41
CA ALA A 278 -11.28 -9.61 -0.68
C ALA A 278 -12.02 -10.82 -1.31
N LEU A 279 -12.88 -11.50 -0.59
CA LEU A 279 -13.69 -12.60 -1.12
C LEU A 279 -14.89 -12.11 -1.95
N GLU A 280 -15.36 -10.86 -1.71
CA GLU A 280 -16.46 -10.28 -2.49
C GLU A 280 -15.98 -9.39 -3.64
N ILE A 281 -14.77 -8.79 -3.53
CA ILE A 281 -14.19 -7.95 -4.59
C ILE A 281 -13.67 -8.81 -5.74
N GLU A 282 -14.00 -8.45 -6.98
CA GLU A 282 -13.41 -9.06 -8.17
C GLU A 282 -11.99 -8.51 -8.42
N TRP A 283 -10.97 -9.33 -8.19
CA TRP A 283 -9.55 -8.92 -8.29
C TRP A 283 -9.17 -8.41 -9.69
N GLN A 284 -9.81 -8.92 -10.72
CA GLN A 284 -9.62 -8.48 -12.12
C GLN A 284 -9.90 -6.98 -12.29
N ASN A 285 -10.90 -6.45 -11.59
CA ASN A 285 -11.33 -5.06 -11.73
C ASN A 285 -10.37 -4.07 -11.06
N LEU A 286 -9.48 -4.54 -10.19
CA LEU A 286 -8.55 -3.67 -9.49
C LEU A 286 -7.57 -2.95 -10.43
N LEU A 287 -7.11 -3.59 -11.49
CA LEU A 287 -6.20 -2.98 -12.46
C LEU A 287 -6.93 -2.18 -13.54
N ASN A 288 -8.18 -2.53 -13.85
CA ASN A 288 -8.96 -1.90 -14.92
C ASN A 288 -9.56 -0.54 -14.51
N SER A 289 -9.69 -0.25 -13.21
CA SER A 289 -10.27 1.00 -12.71
C SER A 289 -9.40 2.25 -12.94
N VAL A 290 -8.20 2.10 -13.47
CA VAL A 290 -7.33 3.23 -13.86
C VAL A 290 -7.74 3.81 -15.22
N ASN A 291 -8.47 3.06 -16.08
CA ASN A 291 -8.94 3.51 -17.39
C ASN A 291 -10.43 3.86 -17.46
N THR A 292 -11.19 3.68 -16.41
CA THR A 292 -12.53 4.22 -16.31
C THR A 292 -12.46 5.61 -15.69
N ILE A 293 -12.27 6.63 -16.50
CA ILE A 293 -12.87 7.95 -16.24
C ILE A 293 -14.30 7.64 -15.85
N ASN A 294 -14.68 7.99 -14.61
CA ASN A 294 -16.00 7.77 -14.08
C ASN A 294 -17.07 8.23 -15.07
N VAL A 295 -17.69 7.32 -15.77
CA VAL A 295 -18.94 7.53 -16.52
C VAL A 295 -20.14 7.31 -15.58
N PHE A 296 -19.96 7.58 -14.29
CA PHE A 296 -21.04 7.86 -13.35
C PHE A 296 -21.02 9.34 -12.98
N ALA A 297 -21.02 10.19 -14.00
CA ALA A 297 -21.58 11.52 -13.83
C ALA A 297 -23.09 11.37 -13.95
N GLU A 298 -23.78 11.20 -12.85
CA GLU A 298 -25.15 11.70 -12.72
C GLU A 298 -25.12 13.11 -13.28
N HIS A 299 -25.88 13.36 -14.33
CA HIS A 299 -26.24 14.62 -14.93
C HIS A 299 -25.62 15.90 -14.32
N THR A 300 -24.33 16.08 -14.52
CA THR A 300 -23.69 17.37 -14.27
C THR A 300 -23.55 18.05 -15.61
N ASN A 301 -24.36 19.08 -15.85
CA ASN A 301 -24.20 19.95 -17.00
C ASN A 301 -22.83 20.62 -16.93
N ILE A 302 -21.88 20.18 -17.74
CA ILE A 302 -20.59 20.85 -17.88
C ILE A 302 -20.81 22.08 -18.76
N TYR A 303 -20.78 23.23 -18.17
CA TYR A 303 -20.72 24.50 -18.89
C TYR A 303 -19.27 24.77 -19.26
N LEU A 304 -18.93 24.63 -20.55
CA LEU A 304 -17.67 25.17 -21.08
C LEU A 304 -17.83 26.66 -21.24
N VAL A 305 -17.21 27.42 -20.36
CA VAL A 305 -17.07 28.86 -20.52
C VAL A 305 -15.85 29.12 -21.40
N ASN A 306 -16.04 29.44 -22.66
CA ASN A 306 -15.01 30.05 -23.49
C ASN A 306 -14.95 31.55 -23.14
N GLU A 307 -13.83 31.98 -22.59
CA GLU A 307 -13.57 33.42 -22.44
C GLU A 307 -13.38 34.06 -23.81
N ALA A 308 -14.31 34.89 -24.20
CA ALA A 308 -14.14 35.89 -25.24
C ALA A 308 -14.75 37.24 -24.77
N PRO A 309 -14.19 38.39 -25.19
CA PRO A 309 -14.42 39.67 -24.51
C PRO A 309 -15.81 40.25 -24.75
N GLU A 310 -16.22 40.96 -23.74
CA GLU A 310 -17.40 41.82 -23.57
C GLU A 310 -18.22 42.19 -24.83
N GLN A 311 -19.42 41.59 -24.95
CA GLN A 311 -20.61 42.26 -25.47
C GLN A 311 -21.88 41.52 -25.01
N TYR A 312 -22.82 42.26 -24.43
CA TYR A 312 -24.13 41.75 -24.02
C TYR A 312 -24.93 41.20 -25.22
N GLY A 313 -25.22 39.93 -25.19
CA GLY A 313 -26.10 39.27 -26.17
C GLY A 313 -26.51 37.88 -25.71
N THR A 314 -27.78 37.56 -25.82
CA THR A 314 -28.44 36.29 -25.49
C THR A 314 -27.69 35.08 -26.03
N VAL A 315 -27.32 34.14 -25.14
CA VAL A 315 -26.63 32.89 -25.50
C VAL A 315 -27.66 31.86 -25.98
N ASN A 316 -27.56 31.48 -27.26
CA ASN A 316 -28.26 30.32 -27.81
C ASN A 316 -27.45 29.06 -27.49
N VAL A 317 -27.97 28.22 -26.61
CA VAL A 317 -27.38 26.92 -26.29
C VAL A 317 -27.77 25.90 -27.38
N GLN A 318 -26.83 25.52 -28.24
CA GLN A 318 -27.01 24.38 -29.12
C GLN A 318 -26.54 23.11 -28.39
N THR A 319 -27.48 22.25 -28.01
CA THR A 319 -27.23 20.88 -27.55
C THR A 319 -26.84 20.01 -28.75
N LYS A 320 -25.58 19.61 -28.82
CA LYS A 320 -25.17 18.52 -29.71
C LYS A 320 -25.26 17.20 -28.94
N THR A 321 -26.25 16.39 -29.29
CA THR A 321 -26.35 15.00 -28.89
C THR A 321 -25.39 14.19 -29.74
N PHE A 322 -24.43 13.53 -29.11
CA PHE A 322 -23.61 12.51 -29.76
C PHE A 322 -24.29 11.15 -29.64
N GLU A 323 -24.74 10.59 -30.75
CA GLU A 323 -25.17 9.19 -30.81
C GLU A 323 -23.93 8.30 -30.80
N ILE A 324 -23.78 7.50 -29.73
CA ILE A 324 -22.77 6.46 -29.66
C ILE A 324 -23.29 5.27 -30.47
N HIS A 325 -22.71 5.02 -31.62
CA HIS A 325 -22.97 3.81 -32.39
C HIS A 325 -22.50 2.57 -31.62
N LYS A 326 -23.48 1.81 -31.09
CA LYS A 326 -23.28 0.47 -30.54
C LYS A 326 -23.01 -0.53 -31.67
N ASN A 327 -21.84 -0.58 -32.26
CA ASN A 327 -21.39 -1.69 -33.07
C ASN A 327 -19.88 -1.61 -33.38
N GLU A 328 -19.07 -1.56 -32.30
CA GLU A 328 -17.69 -2.02 -32.42
C GLU A 328 -17.55 -3.27 -31.56
N LYS A 329 -17.15 -4.38 -32.15
CA LYS A 329 -16.71 -5.57 -31.43
C LYS A 329 -15.66 -5.10 -30.40
N PRO A 330 -15.72 -5.56 -29.15
CA PRO A 330 -14.72 -5.19 -28.20
C PRO A 330 -13.35 -5.53 -28.78
N ILE A 331 -12.52 -4.53 -28.99
CA ILE A 331 -11.09 -4.70 -29.15
C ILE A 331 -10.70 -5.50 -27.93
N ILE A 332 -10.15 -6.70 -28.12
CA ILE A 332 -9.59 -7.50 -27.04
C ILE A 332 -8.45 -6.64 -26.48
N SER A 333 -8.78 -5.80 -25.51
CA SER A 333 -7.78 -5.15 -24.68
C SER A 333 -7.06 -6.30 -23.99
N ASN A 334 -5.74 -6.38 -24.13
CA ASN A 334 -4.93 -7.24 -23.28
C ASN A 334 -5.27 -6.85 -21.85
N GLU A 335 -6.10 -7.66 -21.19
CA GLU A 335 -6.48 -7.44 -19.80
C GLU A 335 -5.20 -7.43 -18.99
N ILE A 336 -4.89 -6.28 -18.37
CA ILE A 336 -3.78 -6.18 -17.46
C ILE A 336 -4.11 -7.08 -16.27
N LYS A 337 -3.21 -8.01 -15.95
CA LYS A 337 -3.33 -8.93 -14.81
C LYS A 337 -2.19 -8.69 -13.82
N PHE A 338 -2.38 -9.15 -12.60
CA PHE A 338 -1.28 -9.22 -11.65
C PHE A 338 -0.28 -10.30 -12.09
N ASP A 339 1.00 -10.07 -11.84
CA ASP A 339 2.05 -11.08 -12.08
C ASP A 339 2.22 -12.00 -10.86
N TYR A 340 2.06 -11.43 -9.66
CA TYR A 340 2.22 -12.14 -8.40
C TYR A 340 1.10 -11.80 -7.42
N ILE A 341 0.61 -12.84 -6.73
CA ILE A 341 -0.34 -12.73 -5.64
C ILE A 341 0.35 -13.27 -4.38
N LEU A 342 0.35 -12.50 -3.31
CA LEU A 342 1.06 -12.86 -2.08
C LEU A 342 0.35 -12.30 -0.86
N GLY A 343 0.57 -12.88 0.32
CA GLY A 343 -0.03 -12.33 1.52
C GLY A 343 -0.18 -13.33 2.66
N ASN A 344 -0.77 -12.82 3.74
CA ASN A 344 -1.08 -13.59 4.95
C ASN A 344 -2.59 -13.46 5.28
N PRO A 345 -3.46 -14.20 4.57
CA PRO A 345 -4.91 -14.14 4.81
C PRO A 345 -5.29 -14.55 6.24
N PRO A 346 -6.47 -14.12 6.75
CA PRO A 346 -6.87 -14.36 8.12
C PRO A 346 -7.07 -15.84 8.44
N PHE A 347 -6.56 -16.27 9.62
CA PHE A 347 -6.65 -17.65 10.11
C PHE A 347 -7.83 -17.80 11.08
N ILE A 348 -8.98 -18.13 10.55
CA ILE A 348 -10.19 -18.43 11.35
C ILE A 348 -10.57 -19.88 11.10
N GLY A 349 -10.47 -20.70 12.14
CA GLY A 349 -10.86 -22.11 12.05
C GLY A 349 -12.35 -22.27 11.82
N SER A 350 -12.75 -23.33 11.14
CA SER A 350 -14.14 -23.58 10.74
C SER A 350 -15.19 -23.47 11.86
N LYS A 351 -14.82 -23.82 13.10
CA LYS A 351 -15.70 -23.72 14.27
C LYS A 351 -15.89 -22.29 14.78
N MET A 352 -14.98 -21.39 14.46
CA MET A 352 -14.98 -20.00 14.93
C MET A 352 -15.55 -19.01 13.90
N MET A 353 -15.77 -19.45 12.67
CA MET A 353 -16.36 -18.62 11.62
C MET A 353 -17.79 -18.19 11.94
N SER A 354 -18.10 -16.93 11.64
CA SER A 354 -19.48 -16.44 11.57
C SER A 354 -20.27 -17.16 10.45
N GLN A 355 -21.58 -17.05 10.49
CA GLN A 355 -22.42 -17.61 9.43
C GLN A 355 -22.13 -16.94 8.08
N PHE A 356 -21.83 -15.65 8.08
CA PHE A 356 -21.45 -14.90 6.89
C PHE A 356 -20.17 -15.47 6.26
N GLN A 357 -19.09 -15.59 7.04
CA GLN A 357 -17.81 -16.16 6.58
C GLN A 357 -17.96 -17.58 6.06
N ARG A 358 -18.79 -18.40 6.73
CA ARG A 358 -19.07 -19.76 6.27
C ARG A 358 -19.78 -19.78 4.92
N ASN A 359 -20.74 -18.89 4.71
CA ASN A 359 -21.45 -18.75 3.44
C ASN A 359 -20.50 -18.30 2.32
N GLN A 360 -19.55 -17.41 2.62
CA GLN A 360 -18.52 -17.00 1.66
C GLN A 360 -17.66 -18.20 1.21
N ILE A 361 -17.17 -19.01 2.17
CA ILE A 361 -16.40 -20.23 1.82
C ILE A 361 -17.22 -21.18 0.97
N VAL A 362 -18.48 -21.44 1.33
CA VAL A 362 -19.36 -22.31 0.56
C VAL A 362 -19.55 -21.77 -0.88
N LYS A 363 -19.74 -20.46 -1.03
CA LYS A 363 -19.85 -19.77 -2.33
C LYS A 363 -18.55 -19.89 -3.15
N GLU A 364 -17.40 -19.59 -2.54
CA GLU A 364 -16.10 -19.70 -3.22
C GLU A 364 -15.79 -21.12 -3.72
N PHE A 365 -16.24 -22.14 -2.99
CA PHE A 365 -16.13 -23.55 -3.39
C PHE A 365 -17.28 -24.05 -4.30
N ASP A 366 -18.04 -23.12 -4.91
CA ASP A 366 -19.15 -23.42 -5.84
C ASP A 366 -20.19 -24.39 -5.22
N ASN A 367 -20.47 -24.23 -3.90
CA ASN A 367 -21.35 -25.07 -3.09
C ASN A 367 -20.94 -26.56 -3.07
N SER A 368 -19.65 -26.86 -3.23
CA SER A 368 -19.17 -28.25 -3.22
C SER A 368 -19.36 -28.93 -1.88
N LYS A 369 -19.64 -30.25 -1.91
CA LYS A 369 -19.84 -31.05 -0.71
C LYS A 369 -18.63 -30.96 0.23
N GLY A 370 -18.88 -30.66 1.49
CA GLY A 370 -17.86 -30.58 2.55
C GLY A 370 -17.20 -29.22 2.68
N SER A 371 -17.48 -28.22 1.82
CA SER A 371 -16.87 -26.89 1.91
C SER A 371 -17.12 -26.17 3.25
N GLY A 372 -18.19 -26.51 3.95
CA GLY A 372 -18.52 -25.90 5.26
C GLY A 372 -17.62 -26.28 6.44
N VAL A 373 -16.71 -27.26 6.28
CA VAL A 373 -15.74 -27.65 7.33
C VAL A 373 -14.36 -27.04 7.12
N LEU A 374 -14.17 -26.27 6.04
CA LEU A 374 -12.91 -25.65 5.69
C LEU A 374 -12.64 -24.42 6.56
N ASP A 375 -11.37 -24.14 6.84
CA ASP A 375 -10.94 -22.91 7.50
C ASP A 375 -11.05 -21.71 6.55
N TYR A 376 -11.26 -20.52 7.11
CA TYR A 376 -11.55 -19.31 6.33
C TYR A 376 -10.45 -18.96 5.31
N VAL A 377 -9.19 -19.18 5.66
CA VAL A 377 -8.02 -18.95 4.77
C VAL A 377 -8.14 -19.68 3.41
N THR A 378 -8.88 -20.81 3.36
CA THR A 378 -9.03 -21.60 2.13
C THR A 378 -9.78 -20.85 1.02
N GLY A 379 -10.59 -19.83 1.37
CA GLY A 379 -11.25 -18.95 0.41
C GLY A 379 -10.27 -18.22 -0.50
N TRP A 380 -9.18 -17.70 0.07
CA TRP A 380 -8.11 -17.03 -0.70
C TRP A 380 -7.39 -17.99 -1.64
N TYR A 381 -7.14 -19.23 -1.20
CA TYR A 381 -6.53 -20.26 -2.05
C TYR A 381 -7.38 -20.57 -3.27
N ILE A 382 -8.68 -20.79 -3.09
CA ILE A 382 -9.59 -21.09 -4.20
C ILE A 382 -9.79 -19.88 -5.10
N LYS A 383 -9.95 -18.69 -4.54
CA LYS A 383 -10.10 -17.47 -5.33
C LYS A 383 -8.85 -17.19 -6.17
N ALA A 384 -7.66 -17.34 -5.59
CA ALA A 384 -6.41 -17.28 -6.34
C ALA A 384 -6.33 -18.36 -7.42
N ALA A 385 -6.70 -19.61 -7.11
CA ALA A 385 -6.71 -20.69 -8.06
C ALA A 385 -7.63 -20.42 -9.27
N LYS A 386 -8.80 -19.82 -9.03
CA LYS A 386 -9.71 -19.37 -10.10
C LYS A 386 -9.08 -18.25 -10.94
N TYR A 387 -8.46 -17.26 -10.27
CA TYR A 387 -7.89 -16.08 -10.92
C TYR A 387 -6.71 -16.41 -11.84
N ILE A 388 -5.83 -17.33 -11.44
CA ILE A 388 -4.60 -17.64 -12.18
C ILE A 388 -4.79 -18.62 -13.33
N GLN A 389 -6.01 -19.11 -13.59
CA GLN A 389 -6.29 -20.08 -14.66
C GLN A 389 -5.84 -19.55 -16.03
N GLY A 390 -5.13 -20.40 -16.80
CA GLY A 390 -4.66 -20.06 -18.13
C GLY A 390 -3.58 -18.98 -18.19
N THR A 391 -2.92 -18.69 -17.08
CA THR A 391 -1.88 -17.65 -16.96
C THR A 391 -0.57 -18.22 -16.42
N GLN A 392 0.48 -17.37 -16.39
CA GLN A 392 1.77 -17.67 -15.72
C GLN A 392 1.86 -17.03 -14.32
N ILE A 393 0.76 -16.50 -13.79
CA ILE A 393 0.70 -15.83 -12.49
C ILE A 393 1.07 -16.83 -11.39
N LYS A 394 1.93 -16.41 -10.48
CA LYS A 394 2.32 -17.20 -9.31
C LYS A 394 1.63 -16.63 -8.06
N ALA A 395 1.10 -17.51 -7.20
CA ALA A 395 0.49 -17.12 -5.93
C ALA A 395 1.16 -17.82 -4.76
N ALA A 396 1.35 -17.12 -3.63
CA ALA A 396 1.88 -17.70 -2.41
C ALA A 396 1.25 -17.05 -1.17
N PHE A 397 0.74 -17.89 -0.27
CA PHE A 397 0.10 -17.45 0.97
C PHE A 397 0.73 -18.08 2.20
N VAL A 398 0.78 -17.32 3.28
CA VAL A 398 0.96 -17.89 4.62
C VAL A 398 -0.34 -18.54 5.07
N SER A 399 -0.25 -19.68 5.73
CA SER A 399 -1.41 -20.29 6.35
C SER A 399 -1.03 -21.13 7.57
N THR A 400 -2.02 -21.55 8.33
CA THR A 400 -1.84 -22.55 9.37
C THR A 400 -1.65 -23.95 8.75
N ASN A 401 -1.04 -24.88 9.50
CA ASN A 401 -0.85 -26.25 9.05
C ASN A 401 -2.19 -27.03 8.91
N SER A 402 -3.30 -26.46 9.36
CA SER A 402 -4.62 -27.06 9.22
C SER A 402 -5.01 -27.38 7.78
N ILE A 403 -4.54 -26.57 6.80
CA ILE A 403 -4.82 -26.82 5.37
C ILE A 403 -4.26 -28.14 4.84
N VAL A 404 -3.31 -28.75 5.54
CA VAL A 404 -2.72 -30.06 5.19
C VAL A 404 -3.05 -31.14 6.22
N GLN A 405 -4.04 -30.92 7.08
CA GLN A 405 -4.46 -31.86 8.13
C GLN A 405 -5.96 -32.11 8.12
N GLY A 406 -6.34 -33.32 8.51
CA GLY A 406 -7.74 -33.70 8.67
C GLY A 406 -8.55 -33.72 7.38
N GLU A 407 -9.86 -33.57 7.51
CA GLU A 407 -10.83 -33.68 6.41
C GLU A 407 -10.67 -32.60 5.36
N GLN A 408 -10.26 -31.41 5.75
CA GLN A 408 -10.12 -30.28 4.83
C GLN A 408 -9.01 -30.48 3.77
N THR A 409 -8.02 -31.33 4.05
CA THR A 409 -6.94 -31.62 3.09
C THR A 409 -7.46 -32.17 1.78
N SER A 410 -8.36 -33.16 1.83
CA SER A 410 -8.92 -33.78 0.63
C SER A 410 -9.83 -32.83 -0.13
N ILE A 411 -10.56 -31.97 0.56
CA ILE A 411 -11.49 -31.01 -0.04
C ILE A 411 -10.73 -29.89 -0.73
N LEU A 412 -9.83 -29.21 -0.02
CA LEU A 412 -9.05 -28.10 -0.55
C LEU A 412 -8.15 -28.56 -1.71
N TRP A 413 -7.26 -29.52 -1.44
CA TRP A 413 -6.26 -29.94 -2.43
C TRP A 413 -6.86 -30.75 -3.57
N GLY A 414 -8.00 -31.43 -3.34
CA GLY A 414 -8.78 -32.03 -4.41
C GLY A 414 -9.30 -30.99 -5.41
N GLN A 415 -9.76 -29.84 -4.95
CA GLN A 415 -10.13 -28.71 -5.83
C GLN A 415 -8.90 -28.09 -6.50
N MET A 416 -7.89 -27.75 -5.71
CA MET A 416 -6.66 -27.09 -6.19
C MET A 416 -5.96 -27.91 -7.28
N LEU A 417 -5.70 -29.19 -7.03
CA LEU A 417 -4.91 -30.03 -7.92
C LEU A 417 -5.73 -30.62 -9.06
N ASN A 418 -6.93 -31.15 -8.80
CA ASN A 418 -7.70 -31.89 -9.78
C ASN A 418 -8.62 -31.00 -10.62
N LYS A 419 -9.30 -30.01 -10.00
CA LYS A 419 -10.21 -29.13 -10.72
C LYS A 419 -9.49 -27.98 -11.40
N TYR A 420 -8.58 -27.31 -10.67
CA TYR A 420 -7.86 -26.12 -11.15
C TYR A 420 -6.46 -26.43 -11.69
N GLY A 421 -5.95 -27.66 -11.58
CA GLY A 421 -4.65 -28.05 -12.11
C GLY A 421 -3.45 -27.26 -11.54
N ILE A 422 -3.57 -26.77 -10.29
CA ILE A 422 -2.54 -25.97 -9.65
C ILE A 422 -1.29 -26.82 -9.41
N LYS A 423 -0.12 -26.24 -9.70
CA LYS A 423 1.19 -26.84 -9.45
C LYS A 423 1.83 -26.15 -8.24
N ILE A 424 2.27 -26.93 -7.27
CA ILE A 424 2.98 -26.42 -6.09
C ILE A 424 4.46 -26.29 -6.47
N HIS A 425 4.98 -25.06 -6.47
CA HIS A 425 6.38 -24.77 -6.76
C HIS A 425 7.26 -24.88 -5.52
N PHE A 426 6.75 -24.42 -4.38
CA PHE A 426 7.44 -24.53 -3.10
C PHE A 426 6.44 -24.59 -1.94
N ALA A 427 6.90 -25.14 -0.82
CA ALA A 427 6.18 -25.10 0.45
C ALA A 427 7.17 -25.18 1.60
N HIS A 428 6.95 -24.37 2.63
CA HIS A 428 7.69 -24.44 3.88
C HIS A 428 6.97 -25.35 4.88
N ARG A 429 7.73 -26.15 5.61
CA ARG A 429 7.18 -26.87 6.77
C ARG A 429 6.78 -25.88 7.85
N THR A 430 5.91 -26.32 8.74
CA THR A 430 5.51 -25.55 9.92
C THR A 430 6.73 -24.98 10.66
N PHE A 431 6.70 -23.70 10.95
CA PHE A 431 7.75 -23.01 11.71
C PHE A 431 7.10 -22.15 12.80
N LYS A 432 7.90 -21.78 13.81
CA LYS A 432 7.44 -20.89 14.87
C LYS A 432 7.19 -19.50 14.30
N TRP A 433 5.98 -18.99 14.54
CA TRP A 433 5.64 -17.63 14.21
C TRP A 433 6.19 -16.68 15.29
N SER A 434 7.12 -15.84 14.94
CA SER A 434 7.67 -14.82 15.84
C SER A 434 7.15 -13.44 15.46
N ASN A 435 6.80 -12.65 16.47
CA ASN A 435 6.49 -11.24 16.34
C ASN A 435 7.66 -10.43 16.90
N GLU A 436 8.27 -9.59 16.08
CA GLU A 436 9.44 -8.76 16.48
C GLU A 436 9.11 -7.75 17.59
N ALA A 437 7.84 -7.36 17.72
CA ALA A 437 7.38 -6.40 18.74
C ALA A 437 7.15 -7.01 20.13
N LYS A 438 6.98 -8.33 20.23
CA LYS A 438 6.88 -9.09 21.51
C LYS A 438 7.50 -10.45 21.27
N GLY A 439 8.62 -10.73 21.96
CA GLY A 439 9.25 -12.04 21.88
C GLY A 439 8.23 -13.17 21.90
N ASN A 440 8.49 -14.24 21.16
CA ASN A 440 7.77 -15.51 20.99
C ASN A 440 6.27 -15.50 21.38
N ALA A 441 5.40 -15.51 20.37
CA ALA A 441 4.00 -15.87 20.56
C ALA A 441 3.85 -17.39 20.74
#